data_44bbb36cfd899d8bef070c77d81903f1
#
_entry.id   44bbb36cfd899d8bef070c77d81903f1
#
_cell.length_a   1.000
_cell.length_b   1.000
_cell.length_c   1.000
_cell.angle_alpha   90.00
_cell.angle_beta   90.00
_cell.angle_gamma   90.00
#
_symmetry.space_group_name_H-M   'P 1'
#
loop_
_entity.id
_entity.type
_entity.pdbx_description
1 polymer ?
#
loop_
_entity_poly.entity_id
_entity_poly.type
_entity_poly.pdbx_seq_one_letter_code
_entity_poly.pdbx_strand_id
1 'polypeptide(L)'
;MIQKYASADAAKKPKLNKLGGKEWEHTKTKVRSAVSAVAKDLVELYAVRQQSEGYAFGKDTVWQREFEEMFPFEETEDQLNAIADTKADMESHRIMDRLICGDVGYGKTEIAIRAAFKAVQEGKQVVYLVPTTILAQQHYNTFVQRMKDFPINIALMSRFRTPSEIKKTVKDLEKGMVDIVIGTHRVLSADVKFKDLGLLIIDEEQRFGVAHKEKIKKLKENVDVLTLTATPIPRTLHMSLIGIRDMSVLEEAPNDRLPIQTFVCEYNDELVREAIVREMARGGQVYYVYNRVNNIADIAAQIAKLVPEANVAYAHGQMKEHELAVSYTHLRAHE
;
A
#
# COMPACT_ATOMS: atom_id res chain seq x y z
N MET A 1 9.41 15.18 -26.61
CA MET A 1 10.68 14.61 -26.15
C MET A 1 10.63 13.09 -26.34
N ILE A 2 11.54 12.48 -27.11
CA ILE A 2 11.55 11.03 -27.36
C ILE A 2 12.34 10.38 -26.21
N GLN A 3 11.68 9.60 -25.36
CA GLN A 3 12.36 8.86 -24.29
C GLN A 3 13.07 7.61 -24.84
N LYS A 4 14.25 7.27 -24.30
CA LYS A 4 14.93 6.01 -24.60
C LYS A 4 14.05 4.83 -24.18
N TYR A 5 13.75 3.93 -25.10
CA TYR A 5 12.93 2.73 -24.86
C TYR A 5 13.63 1.66 -24.01
N ALA A 6 14.95 1.72 -23.89
CA ALA A 6 15.74 0.81 -23.07
C ALA A 6 16.86 1.56 -22.34
N SER A 7 17.20 1.15 -21.11
CA SER A 7 18.35 1.65 -20.37
C SER A 7 19.66 1.23 -21.06
N ALA A 8 20.73 2.01 -20.88
CA ALA A 8 22.05 1.72 -21.46
C ALA A 8 22.66 0.38 -20.98
N ASP A 9 22.18 -0.15 -19.84
CA ASP A 9 22.66 -1.38 -19.19
C ASP A 9 21.84 -2.63 -19.57
N ALA A 10 20.88 -2.54 -20.48
CA ALA A 10 20.12 -3.70 -20.91
C ALA A 10 21.05 -4.65 -21.72
N ALA A 11 21.31 -5.84 -21.17
CA ALA A 11 22.16 -6.87 -21.77
C ALA A 11 21.69 -7.36 -23.17
N LYS A 12 20.50 -6.97 -23.61
CA LYS A 12 19.96 -7.21 -24.96
C LYS A 12 19.47 -5.90 -25.55
N LYS A 13 20.06 -5.49 -26.69
CA LYS A 13 19.53 -4.37 -27.46
C LYS A 13 18.08 -4.66 -27.88
N PRO A 14 17.14 -3.71 -27.66
CA PRO A 14 15.76 -3.91 -28.12
C PRO A 14 15.71 -4.15 -29.60
N LYS A 15 14.98 -5.20 -30.02
CA LYS A 15 14.76 -5.47 -31.45
C LYS A 15 13.80 -4.42 -32.00
N LEU A 16 14.29 -3.57 -32.90
CA LEU A 16 13.46 -2.57 -33.56
C LEU A 16 12.63 -3.24 -34.64
N ASN A 17 11.33 -3.00 -34.64
CA ASN A 17 10.43 -3.47 -35.69
C ASN A 17 10.52 -2.53 -36.91
N LYS A 18 10.52 -3.10 -38.13
CA LYS A 18 10.48 -2.31 -39.35
C LYS A 18 9.11 -1.66 -39.52
N LEU A 19 9.08 -0.35 -39.79
CA LEU A 19 7.84 0.37 -40.11
C LEU A 19 7.16 -0.25 -41.35
N GLY A 20 5.86 -0.56 -41.22
CA GLY A 20 5.09 -1.23 -42.26
C GLY A 20 5.31 -2.76 -42.35
N GLY A 21 6.10 -3.37 -41.45
CA GLY A 21 6.35 -4.81 -41.44
C GLY A 21 5.31 -5.59 -40.66
N LYS A 22 5.09 -6.88 -41.03
CA LYS A 22 4.16 -7.79 -40.34
C LYS A 22 4.61 -8.17 -38.90
N GLU A 23 5.88 -7.93 -38.54
CA GLU A 23 6.40 -8.27 -37.18
C GLU A 23 5.70 -7.49 -36.09
N TRP A 24 5.38 -6.22 -36.31
CA TRP A 24 4.65 -5.40 -35.33
C TRP A 24 3.20 -5.88 -35.14
N GLU A 25 2.53 -6.26 -36.20
CA GLU A 25 1.17 -6.82 -36.11
C GLU A 25 1.17 -8.17 -35.39
N HIS A 26 2.16 -9.01 -35.63
CA HIS A 26 2.33 -10.27 -34.91
C HIS A 26 2.60 -10.04 -33.42
N THR A 27 3.41 -9.05 -33.07
CA THR A 27 3.65 -8.65 -31.67
C THR A 27 2.38 -8.14 -31.01
N LYS A 28 1.61 -7.28 -31.70
CA LYS A 28 0.30 -6.81 -31.20
C LYS A 28 -0.67 -7.96 -30.96
N THR A 29 -0.77 -8.89 -31.91
CA THR A 29 -1.67 -10.05 -31.78
C THR A 29 -1.27 -10.94 -30.62
N LYS A 30 0.05 -11.20 -30.45
CA LYS A 30 0.57 -11.97 -29.32
C LYS A 30 0.28 -11.30 -27.96
N VAL A 31 0.47 -9.98 -27.87
CA VAL A 31 0.13 -9.21 -26.67
C VAL A 31 -1.37 -9.24 -26.43
N ARG A 32 -2.18 -9.02 -27.46
CA ARG A 32 -3.66 -9.05 -27.34
C ARG A 32 -4.16 -10.41 -26.88
N SER A 33 -3.63 -11.52 -27.42
CA SER A 33 -4.00 -12.86 -26.96
C SER A 33 -3.56 -13.14 -25.51
N ALA A 34 -2.38 -12.68 -25.10
CA ALA A 34 -1.92 -12.82 -23.72
C ALA A 34 -2.80 -12.00 -22.74
N VAL A 35 -3.16 -10.76 -23.11
CA VAL A 35 -4.07 -9.92 -22.31
C VAL A 35 -5.47 -10.55 -22.25
N SER A 36 -5.97 -11.10 -23.35
CA SER A 36 -7.28 -11.78 -23.38
C SER A 36 -7.29 -13.04 -22.49
N ALA A 37 -6.19 -13.80 -22.46
CA ALA A 37 -6.09 -14.97 -21.59
C ALA A 37 -6.13 -14.55 -20.11
N VAL A 38 -5.34 -13.52 -19.72
CA VAL A 38 -5.36 -12.98 -18.35
C VAL A 38 -6.74 -12.45 -17.97
N ALA A 39 -7.41 -11.75 -18.88
CA ALA A 39 -8.76 -11.25 -18.64
C ALA A 39 -9.76 -12.39 -18.43
N LYS A 40 -9.67 -13.49 -19.20
CA LYS A 40 -10.51 -14.67 -19.05
C LYS A 40 -10.29 -15.32 -17.68
N ASP A 41 -9.04 -15.53 -17.27
CA ASP A 41 -8.71 -16.11 -15.96
C ASP A 41 -9.26 -15.26 -14.80
N LEU A 42 -9.23 -13.92 -14.95
CA LEU A 42 -9.83 -13.00 -13.98
C LEU A 42 -11.35 -13.15 -13.92
N VAL A 43 -12.03 -13.14 -15.07
CA VAL A 43 -13.50 -13.30 -15.13
C VAL A 43 -13.92 -14.63 -14.51
N GLU A 44 -13.22 -15.73 -14.79
CA GLU A 44 -13.50 -17.03 -14.19
C GLU A 44 -13.33 -17.00 -12.66
N LEU A 45 -12.27 -16.38 -12.17
CA LEU A 45 -12.05 -16.22 -10.73
C LEU A 45 -13.19 -15.43 -10.06
N TYR A 46 -13.59 -14.31 -10.67
CA TYR A 46 -14.69 -13.50 -10.15
C TYR A 46 -16.04 -14.24 -10.21
N ALA A 47 -16.30 -14.99 -11.27
CA ALA A 47 -17.51 -15.80 -11.39
C ALA A 47 -17.59 -16.86 -10.28
N VAL A 48 -16.50 -17.55 -9.97
CA VAL A 48 -16.42 -18.51 -8.85
C VAL A 48 -16.69 -17.80 -7.52
N ARG A 49 -16.08 -16.65 -7.27
CA ARG A 49 -16.29 -15.88 -6.03
C ARG A 49 -17.74 -15.40 -5.87
N GLN A 50 -18.38 -14.96 -6.96
CA GLN A 50 -19.77 -14.52 -6.92
C GLN A 50 -20.75 -15.65 -6.60
N GLN A 51 -20.38 -16.91 -6.88
CA GLN A 51 -21.19 -18.10 -6.57
C GLN A 51 -20.88 -18.69 -5.19
N SER A 52 -19.79 -18.27 -4.56
CA SER A 52 -19.39 -18.73 -3.24
C SER A 52 -20.05 -17.88 -2.16
N GLU A 53 -20.59 -18.53 -1.14
CA GLU A 53 -21.08 -17.82 0.05
C GLU A 53 -19.90 -17.44 0.94
N GLY A 54 -19.81 -16.16 1.30
CA GLY A 54 -18.86 -15.60 2.25
C GLY A 54 -19.39 -15.60 3.68
N TYR A 55 -18.54 -15.21 4.60
CA TYR A 55 -18.94 -14.94 5.97
C TYR A 55 -19.64 -13.56 6.02
N ALA A 56 -20.87 -13.51 6.47
CA ALA A 56 -21.56 -12.23 6.69
C ALA A 56 -21.32 -11.75 8.11
N PHE A 57 -20.61 -10.63 8.25
CA PHE A 57 -20.37 -9.99 9.53
C PHE A 57 -21.66 -9.36 10.08
N GLY A 58 -21.78 -9.31 11.40
CA GLY A 58 -22.92 -8.67 12.06
C GLY A 58 -22.91 -7.16 11.93
N LYS A 59 -23.99 -6.52 12.40
CA LYS A 59 -24.09 -5.06 12.48
C LYS A 59 -23.09 -4.49 13.48
N ASP A 60 -22.77 -3.20 13.34
CA ASP A 60 -21.83 -2.49 14.20
C ASP A 60 -22.24 -2.61 15.67
N THR A 61 -21.29 -3.07 16.47
CA THR A 61 -21.42 -3.15 17.93
C THR A 61 -21.22 -1.78 18.58
N VAL A 62 -21.46 -1.68 19.88
CA VAL A 62 -21.13 -0.48 20.66
C VAL A 62 -19.64 -0.16 20.57
N TRP A 63 -18.78 -1.18 20.67
CA TRP A 63 -17.33 -1.01 20.57
C TRP A 63 -16.87 -0.47 19.20
N GLN A 64 -17.54 -0.87 18.11
CA GLN A 64 -17.25 -0.34 16.77
C GLN A 64 -17.52 1.18 16.74
N ARG A 65 -18.64 1.62 17.30
CA ARG A 65 -19.00 3.05 17.34
C ARG A 65 -18.03 3.85 18.22
N GLU A 66 -17.75 3.37 19.43
CA GLU A 66 -16.75 4.00 20.33
C GLU A 66 -15.37 4.11 19.63
N PHE A 67 -14.94 3.04 18.95
CA PHE A 67 -13.69 3.04 18.21
C PHE A 67 -13.67 4.08 17.09
N GLU A 68 -14.76 4.25 16.37
CA GLU A 68 -14.88 5.22 15.29
C GLU A 68 -14.94 6.65 15.81
N GLU A 69 -15.68 6.90 16.90
CA GLU A 69 -15.74 8.21 17.58
C GLU A 69 -14.39 8.67 18.14
N MET A 70 -13.47 7.74 18.44
CA MET A 70 -12.11 8.07 18.88
C MET A 70 -11.21 8.55 17.73
N PHE A 71 -11.70 8.63 16.49
CA PHE A 71 -10.91 9.16 15.37
C PHE A 71 -10.73 10.66 15.53
N PRO A 72 -9.47 11.18 15.54
CA PRO A 72 -9.20 12.56 15.93
C PRO A 72 -9.46 13.60 14.82
N PHE A 73 -9.83 13.16 13.62
CA PHE A 73 -10.05 14.02 12.46
C PHE A 73 -11.51 13.96 12.03
N GLU A 74 -11.95 14.99 11.33
CA GLU A 74 -13.25 15.00 10.68
C GLU A 74 -13.17 14.26 9.34
N GLU A 75 -14.06 13.30 9.13
CA GLU A 75 -14.11 12.52 7.90
C GLU A 75 -14.71 13.34 6.76
N THR A 76 -14.18 13.14 5.55
CA THR A 76 -14.81 13.67 4.35
C THR A 76 -16.03 12.82 3.95
N GLU A 77 -16.92 13.38 3.12
CA GLU A 77 -18.10 12.65 2.63
C GLU A 77 -17.69 11.37 1.88
N ASP A 78 -16.65 11.42 1.06
CA ASP A 78 -16.12 10.27 0.34
C ASP A 78 -15.62 9.17 1.28
N GLN A 79 -14.96 9.56 2.38
CA GLN A 79 -14.49 8.60 3.40
C GLN A 79 -15.67 7.92 4.09
N LEU A 80 -16.70 8.68 4.48
CA LEU A 80 -17.91 8.14 5.13
C LEU A 80 -18.63 7.17 4.19
N ASN A 81 -18.78 7.52 2.92
CA ASN A 81 -19.39 6.66 1.92
C ASN A 81 -18.59 5.38 1.71
N ALA A 82 -17.25 5.47 1.59
CA ALA A 82 -16.38 4.30 1.43
C ALA A 82 -16.38 3.38 2.66
N ILE A 83 -16.49 3.93 3.87
CA ILE A 83 -16.64 3.17 5.12
C ILE A 83 -17.99 2.44 5.12
N ALA A 84 -19.07 3.14 4.79
CA ALA A 84 -20.42 2.56 4.75
C ALA A 84 -20.52 1.43 3.70
N ASP A 85 -19.98 1.65 2.51
CA ASP A 85 -19.92 0.66 1.45
C ASP A 85 -19.12 -0.59 1.88
N THR A 86 -17.93 -0.38 2.49
CA THR A 86 -17.08 -1.49 2.96
C THR A 86 -17.79 -2.33 4.02
N LYS A 87 -18.46 -1.67 4.97
CA LYS A 87 -19.25 -2.36 6.00
C LYS A 87 -20.44 -3.11 5.39
N ALA A 88 -21.16 -2.51 4.45
CA ALA A 88 -22.28 -3.15 3.76
C ALA A 88 -21.84 -4.41 3.00
N ASP A 89 -20.69 -4.36 2.33
CA ASP A 89 -20.12 -5.55 1.67
C ASP A 89 -19.78 -6.65 2.68
N MET A 90 -19.10 -6.31 3.80
CA MET A 90 -18.75 -7.27 4.86
C MET A 90 -20.00 -7.89 5.52
N GLU A 91 -21.10 -7.16 5.61
CA GLU A 91 -22.38 -7.63 6.16
C GLU A 91 -23.20 -8.46 5.18
N SER A 92 -22.75 -8.55 3.92
CA SER A 92 -23.41 -9.36 2.89
C SER A 92 -22.90 -10.80 2.90
N HIS A 93 -23.69 -11.72 2.32
CA HIS A 93 -23.23 -13.11 2.11
C HIS A 93 -22.29 -13.25 0.90
N ARG A 94 -22.03 -12.18 0.16
CA ARG A 94 -21.07 -12.19 -0.94
C ARG A 94 -19.67 -11.95 -0.38
N ILE A 95 -18.70 -12.69 -0.90
CA ILE A 95 -17.29 -12.44 -0.56
C ILE A 95 -16.88 -11.07 -1.11
N MET A 96 -16.54 -10.12 -0.23
CA MET A 96 -16.13 -8.78 -0.61
C MET A 96 -14.84 -8.79 -1.44
N ASP A 97 -14.80 -8.03 -2.53
CA ASP A 97 -13.57 -7.63 -3.23
C ASP A 97 -13.67 -6.15 -3.61
N ARG A 98 -13.38 -5.29 -2.64
CA ARG A 98 -13.49 -3.84 -2.80
C ARG A 98 -12.13 -3.19 -2.99
N LEU A 99 -12.08 -2.24 -3.92
CA LEU A 99 -10.92 -1.38 -4.17
C LEU A 99 -11.21 0.02 -3.65
N ILE A 100 -10.39 0.50 -2.72
CA ILE A 100 -10.38 1.90 -2.29
C ILE A 100 -9.29 2.63 -3.06
N CYS A 101 -9.69 3.58 -3.87
CA CYS A 101 -8.79 4.40 -4.69
C CYS A 101 -8.82 5.84 -4.17
N GLY A 102 -7.67 6.44 -3.94
CA GLY A 102 -7.55 7.84 -3.50
C GLY A 102 -6.09 8.24 -3.38
N ASP A 103 -5.80 9.53 -3.47
CA ASP A 103 -4.43 10.02 -3.38
C ASP A 103 -3.79 9.74 -2.00
N VAL A 104 -2.49 9.94 -1.89
CA VAL A 104 -1.75 9.80 -0.63
C VAL A 104 -2.30 10.81 0.39
N GLY A 105 -2.58 10.35 1.62
CA GLY A 105 -3.14 11.20 2.67
C GLY A 105 -4.66 11.39 2.64
N TYR A 106 -5.40 10.68 1.76
CA TYR A 106 -6.88 10.74 1.71
C TYR A 106 -7.58 9.80 2.71
N GLY A 107 -6.88 9.29 3.70
CA GLY A 107 -7.48 8.50 4.78
C GLY A 107 -7.82 7.05 4.44
N LYS A 108 -7.34 6.49 3.31
CA LYS A 108 -7.56 5.08 2.93
C LYS A 108 -7.25 4.09 4.06
N THR A 109 -6.20 4.37 4.83
CA THR A 109 -5.76 3.52 5.95
C THR A 109 -6.82 3.46 7.06
N GLU A 110 -7.51 4.55 7.37
CA GLU A 110 -8.56 4.56 8.39
C GLU A 110 -9.75 3.67 7.99
N ILE A 111 -10.12 3.67 6.71
CA ILE A 111 -11.17 2.76 6.20
C ILE A 111 -10.78 1.29 6.46
N ALA A 112 -9.52 0.95 6.17
CA ALA A 112 -8.98 -0.39 6.40
C ALA A 112 -8.89 -0.74 7.88
N ILE A 113 -8.55 0.21 8.76
CA ILE A 113 -8.50 0.05 10.21
C ILE A 113 -9.90 -0.27 10.75
N ARG A 114 -10.94 0.44 10.32
CA ARG A 114 -12.33 0.21 10.75
C ARG A 114 -12.85 -1.15 10.27
N ALA A 115 -12.53 -1.55 9.04
CA ALA A 115 -12.85 -2.88 8.55
C ALA A 115 -12.14 -3.99 9.34
N ALA A 116 -10.85 -3.79 9.64
CA ALA A 116 -10.08 -4.74 10.46
C ALA A 116 -10.65 -4.87 11.88
N PHE A 117 -11.02 -3.75 12.50
CA PHE A 117 -11.63 -3.75 13.82
C PHE A 117 -12.95 -4.52 13.84
N LYS A 118 -13.81 -4.30 12.83
CA LYS A 118 -15.09 -5.02 12.66
C LYS A 118 -14.86 -6.54 12.53
N ALA A 119 -13.88 -6.96 11.74
CA ALA A 119 -13.57 -8.38 11.57
C ALA A 119 -13.10 -9.04 12.86
N VAL A 120 -12.22 -8.37 13.62
CA VAL A 120 -11.67 -8.90 14.88
C VAL A 120 -12.73 -9.03 15.96
N GLN A 121 -13.71 -8.14 16.03
CA GLN A 121 -14.79 -8.24 17.01
C GLN A 121 -15.61 -9.54 16.89
N GLU A 122 -15.65 -10.13 15.73
CA GLU A 122 -16.31 -11.43 15.49
C GLU A 122 -15.33 -12.62 15.54
N GLY A 123 -14.14 -12.39 16.08
CA GLY A 123 -13.13 -13.43 16.27
C GLY A 123 -12.43 -13.85 14.98
N LYS A 124 -12.59 -13.09 13.88
CA LYS A 124 -11.88 -13.36 12.63
C LYS A 124 -10.49 -12.73 12.63
N GLN A 125 -9.54 -13.45 12.06
CA GLN A 125 -8.18 -12.92 11.88
C GLN A 125 -8.10 -12.03 10.65
N VAL A 126 -7.20 -11.03 10.71
CA VAL A 126 -6.97 -10.05 9.65
C VAL A 126 -5.51 -10.09 9.20
N VAL A 127 -5.30 -10.08 7.90
CA VAL A 127 -3.99 -9.86 7.28
C VAL A 127 -3.94 -8.48 6.64
N TYR A 128 -2.94 -7.69 7.01
CA TYR A 128 -2.61 -6.42 6.35
C TYR A 128 -1.29 -6.58 5.59
N LEU A 129 -1.37 -6.65 4.27
CA LEU A 129 -0.24 -6.94 3.39
C LEU A 129 0.29 -5.66 2.74
N VAL A 130 1.57 -5.39 2.89
CA VAL A 130 2.25 -4.20 2.34
C VAL A 130 3.51 -4.58 1.55
N PRO A 131 3.91 -3.76 0.56
CA PRO A 131 5.03 -4.09 -0.32
C PRO A 131 6.41 -3.94 0.31
N THR A 132 6.57 -3.11 1.36
CA THR A 132 7.87 -2.81 1.96
C THR A 132 7.89 -2.98 3.47
N THR A 133 9.08 -3.24 4.03
CA THR A 133 9.27 -3.40 5.48
C THR A 133 9.02 -2.11 6.25
N ILE A 134 9.34 -0.97 5.66
CA ILE A 134 9.10 0.35 6.27
C ILE A 134 7.60 0.61 6.40
N LEU A 135 6.83 0.39 5.32
CA LEU A 135 5.37 0.51 5.37
C LEU A 135 4.76 -0.46 6.39
N ALA A 136 5.28 -1.70 6.49
CA ALA A 136 4.82 -2.65 7.49
C ALA A 136 4.99 -2.12 8.92
N GLN A 137 6.15 -1.50 9.22
CA GLN A 137 6.39 -0.90 10.52
C GLN A 137 5.51 0.32 10.77
N GLN A 138 5.30 1.16 9.77
CA GLN A 138 4.43 2.33 9.88
C GLN A 138 2.99 1.93 10.20
N HIS A 139 2.42 1.04 9.40
CA HIS A 139 1.06 0.56 9.63
C HIS A 139 0.94 -0.19 10.96
N TYR A 140 1.95 -0.97 11.34
CA TYR A 140 1.97 -1.62 12.66
C TYR A 140 1.84 -0.59 13.79
N ASN A 141 2.65 0.47 13.77
CA ASN A 141 2.60 1.52 14.78
C ASN A 141 1.22 2.22 14.80
N THR A 142 0.69 2.55 13.62
CA THR A 142 -0.63 3.19 13.49
C THR A 142 -1.75 2.31 14.04
N PHE A 143 -1.76 1.01 13.70
CA PHE A 143 -2.76 0.07 14.19
C PHE A 143 -2.66 -0.12 15.71
N VAL A 144 -1.44 -0.29 16.24
CA VAL A 144 -1.22 -0.43 17.70
C VAL A 144 -1.70 0.82 18.43
N GLN A 145 -1.37 2.01 17.95
CA GLN A 145 -1.79 3.26 18.56
C GLN A 145 -3.31 3.43 18.50
N ARG A 146 -3.93 3.11 17.37
CA ARG A 146 -5.35 3.29 17.11
C ARG A 146 -6.21 2.30 17.93
N MET A 147 -5.69 1.10 18.17
CA MET A 147 -6.39 0.01 18.87
C MET A 147 -5.90 -0.22 20.32
N LYS A 148 -5.09 0.70 20.88
CA LYS A 148 -4.43 0.54 22.19
C LYS A 148 -5.39 0.30 23.37
N ASP A 149 -6.60 0.84 23.28
CA ASP A 149 -7.61 0.79 24.34
C ASP A 149 -8.53 -0.44 24.22
N PHE A 150 -8.27 -1.31 23.24
CA PHE A 150 -9.03 -2.54 22.96
C PHE A 150 -8.15 -3.79 23.11
N PRO A 151 -8.71 -4.92 23.54
CA PRO A 151 -7.96 -6.16 23.76
C PRO A 151 -7.66 -6.89 22.44
N ILE A 152 -6.93 -6.24 21.53
CA ILE A 152 -6.60 -6.75 20.19
C ILE A 152 -5.10 -7.02 20.10
N ASN A 153 -4.72 -8.23 19.69
CA ASN A 153 -3.34 -8.64 19.55
C ASN A 153 -2.86 -8.42 18.10
N ILE A 154 -1.96 -7.46 17.93
CA ILE A 154 -1.40 -7.09 16.62
C ILE A 154 0.05 -7.58 16.53
N ALA A 155 0.40 -8.29 15.48
CA ALA A 155 1.74 -8.77 15.24
C ALA A 155 2.34 -8.19 13.94
N LEU A 156 3.65 -7.92 13.97
CA LEU A 156 4.42 -7.51 12.81
C LEU A 156 5.22 -8.68 12.25
N MET A 157 5.07 -8.98 10.98
CA MET A 157 5.83 -10.03 10.28
C MET A 157 6.66 -9.42 9.14
N SER A 158 7.81 -8.88 9.49
CA SER A 158 8.75 -8.26 8.55
C SER A 158 10.20 -8.62 8.90
N ARG A 159 11.15 -8.22 8.07
CA ARG A 159 12.59 -8.43 8.33
C ARG A 159 13.12 -7.69 9.56
N PHE A 160 12.37 -6.75 10.12
CA PHE A 160 12.73 -6.10 11.38
C PHE A 160 12.52 -6.97 12.61
N ARG A 161 11.88 -8.14 12.45
CA ARG A 161 11.70 -9.13 13.51
C ARG A 161 12.70 -10.25 13.41
N THR A 162 13.15 -10.74 14.55
CA THR A 162 14.06 -11.87 14.63
C THR A 162 13.38 -13.16 14.14
N PRO A 163 14.16 -14.16 13.65
CA PRO A 163 13.58 -15.44 13.25
C PRO A 163 12.79 -16.14 14.38
N SER A 164 13.18 -15.93 15.62
CA SER A 164 12.50 -16.47 16.82
C SER A 164 11.12 -15.83 16.99
N GLU A 165 11.02 -14.50 16.91
CA GLU A 165 9.76 -13.77 16.98
C GLU A 165 8.82 -14.17 15.84
N ILE A 166 9.34 -14.29 14.61
CA ILE A 166 8.54 -14.73 13.47
C ILE A 166 7.99 -16.15 13.68
N LYS A 167 8.82 -17.09 14.18
CA LYS A 167 8.36 -18.47 14.49
C LYS A 167 7.28 -18.46 15.57
N LYS A 168 7.40 -17.59 16.58
CA LYS A 168 6.38 -17.43 17.61
C LYS A 168 5.08 -16.90 16.99
N THR A 169 5.16 -15.82 16.22
CA THR A 169 3.99 -15.23 15.54
C THR A 169 3.28 -16.25 14.65
N VAL A 170 3.99 -17.08 13.89
CA VAL A 170 3.40 -18.14 13.05
C VAL A 170 2.59 -19.12 13.90
N LYS A 171 3.13 -19.58 15.03
CA LYS A 171 2.41 -20.48 15.95
C LYS A 171 1.21 -19.83 16.60
N ASP A 172 1.34 -18.56 16.95
CA ASP A 172 0.28 -17.79 17.60
C ASP A 172 -0.86 -17.49 16.62
N LEU A 173 -0.56 -17.26 15.32
CA LEU A 173 -1.56 -17.16 14.25
C LEU A 173 -2.36 -18.47 14.07
N GLU A 174 -1.66 -19.63 14.05
CA GLU A 174 -2.32 -20.94 13.91
C GLU A 174 -3.25 -21.25 15.10
N LYS A 175 -2.91 -20.75 16.29
CA LYS A 175 -3.73 -20.90 17.50
C LYS A 175 -4.86 -19.86 17.60
N GLY A 176 -4.86 -18.80 16.79
CA GLY A 176 -5.79 -17.68 16.89
C GLY A 176 -5.50 -16.76 18.08
N MET A 177 -4.24 -16.67 18.52
CA MET A 177 -3.79 -15.75 19.57
C MET A 177 -3.35 -14.39 19.03
N VAL A 178 -3.23 -14.26 17.72
CA VAL A 178 -2.96 -13.00 17.01
C VAL A 178 -4.18 -12.70 16.16
N ASP A 179 -4.76 -11.52 16.37
CA ASP A 179 -5.96 -11.07 15.68
C ASP A 179 -5.63 -10.39 14.35
N ILE A 180 -4.60 -9.55 14.35
CA ILE A 180 -4.17 -8.82 13.16
C ILE A 180 -2.68 -9.06 12.92
N VAL A 181 -2.32 -9.52 11.72
CA VAL A 181 -0.92 -9.58 11.30
C VAL A 181 -0.65 -8.58 10.17
N ILE A 182 0.32 -7.71 10.40
CA ILE A 182 0.79 -6.74 9.42
C ILE A 182 2.15 -7.21 8.91
N GLY A 183 2.32 -7.28 7.58
CA GLY A 183 3.59 -7.76 7.07
C GLY A 183 3.77 -7.63 5.57
N THR A 184 4.94 -8.05 5.13
CA THR A 184 5.32 -8.11 3.71
C THR A 184 5.04 -9.52 3.15
N HIS A 185 5.62 -9.84 2.00
CA HIS A 185 5.52 -11.16 1.37
C HIS A 185 5.78 -12.36 2.31
N ARG A 186 6.41 -12.17 3.48
CA ARG A 186 6.64 -13.23 4.47
C ARG A 186 5.34 -13.82 5.00
N VAL A 187 4.28 -13.02 5.11
CA VAL A 187 2.94 -13.48 5.51
C VAL A 187 2.35 -14.50 4.52
N LEU A 188 2.77 -14.43 3.25
CA LEU A 188 2.33 -15.34 2.18
C LEU A 188 3.14 -16.65 2.10
N SER A 189 3.98 -16.94 3.07
CA SER A 189 4.80 -18.16 3.06
C SER A 189 3.97 -19.37 3.47
N ALA A 190 4.31 -20.55 2.92
CA ALA A 190 3.52 -21.77 3.10
C ALA A 190 3.44 -22.28 4.55
N ASP A 191 4.36 -21.86 5.40
CA ASP A 191 4.39 -22.18 6.83
C ASP A 191 3.46 -21.30 7.68
N VAL A 192 2.89 -20.24 7.10
CA VAL A 192 1.94 -19.37 7.80
C VAL A 192 0.53 -19.94 7.60
N LYS A 193 -0.08 -20.30 8.70
CA LYS A 193 -1.46 -20.81 8.75
C LYS A 193 -2.28 -19.92 9.67
N PHE A 194 -3.51 -19.70 9.29
CA PHE A 194 -4.48 -18.95 10.07
C PHE A 194 -5.49 -19.93 10.66
N LYS A 195 -5.97 -19.64 11.87
CA LYS A 195 -7.06 -20.42 12.46
C LYS A 195 -8.39 -20.08 11.79
N ASP A 196 -8.67 -18.81 11.59
CA ASP A 196 -9.92 -18.32 10.98
C ASP A 196 -9.69 -16.94 10.33
N LEU A 197 -9.16 -16.93 9.11
CA LEU A 197 -8.92 -15.70 8.36
C LEU A 197 -10.23 -15.18 7.76
N GLY A 198 -10.67 -13.98 8.16
CA GLY A 198 -11.88 -13.33 7.64
C GLY A 198 -11.63 -12.17 6.70
N LEU A 199 -10.53 -11.44 6.87
CA LEU A 199 -10.25 -10.24 6.07
C LEU A 199 -8.79 -10.17 5.62
N LEU A 200 -8.60 -9.92 4.32
CA LEU A 200 -7.30 -9.64 3.70
C LEU A 200 -7.27 -8.21 3.19
N ILE A 201 -6.45 -7.36 3.79
CA ILE A 201 -6.20 -6.00 3.34
C ILE A 201 -4.89 -5.96 2.57
N ILE A 202 -4.88 -5.35 1.38
CA ILE A 202 -3.70 -5.27 0.51
C ILE A 202 -3.45 -3.82 0.16
N ASP A 203 -2.31 -3.30 0.58
CA ASP A 203 -1.88 -1.97 0.20
C ASP A 203 -0.95 -2.03 -1.02
N GLU A 204 -1.22 -1.18 -2.03
CA GLU A 204 -0.41 -1.06 -3.25
C GLU A 204 -0.18 -2.42 -3.96
N GLU A 205 -1.26 -3.19 -4.24
CA GLU A 205 -1.22 -4.52 -4.87
C GLU A 205 -0.34 -4.57 -6.13
N GLN A 206 -0.26 -3.48 -6.90
CA GLN A 206 0.53 -3.39 -8.12
C GLN A 206 2.04 -3.52 -7.88
N ARG A 207 2.53 -3.25 -6.67
CA ARG A 207 3.95 -3.35 -6.30
C ARG A 207 4.40 -4.79 -5.98
N PHE A 208 3.47 -5.74 -5.88
CA PHE A 208 3.81 -7.14 -5.67
C PHE A 208 4.21 -7.83 -6.98
N GLY A 209 5.27 -8.65 -6.92
CA GLY A 209 5.72 -9.46 -8.03
C GLY A 209 4.74 -10.59 -8.39
N VAL A 210 4.86 -11.15 -9.60
CA VAL A 210 3.95 -12.17 -10.14
C VAL A 210 3.78 -13.37 -9.19
N ALA A 211 4.88 -13.92 -8.66
CA ALA A 211 4.82 -15.06 -7.73
C ALA A 211 4.06 -14.76 -6.43
N HIS A 212 4.09 -13.52 -5.95
CA HIS A 212 3.32 -13.10 -4.78
C HIS A 212 1.84 -12.92 -5.12
N LYS A 213 1.53 -12.39 -6.30
CA LYS A 213 0.14 -12.25 -6.78
C LYS A 213 -0.58 -13.59 -6.89
N GLU A 214 0.11 -14.65 -7.33
CA GLU A 214 -0.45 -16.00 -7.35
C GLU A 214 -0.78 -16.53 -5.93
N LYS A 215 0.06 -16.24 -4.95
CA LYS A 215 -0.20 -16.61 -3.56
C LYS A 215 -1.35 -15.80 -2.96
N ILE A 216 -1.41 -14.50 -3.26
CA ILE A 216 -2.52 -13.63 -2.87
C ILE A 216 -3.82 -14.16 -3.47
N LYS A 217 -3.82 -14.57 -4.74
CA LYS A 217 -4.99 -15.14 -5.41
C LYS A 217 -5.58 -16.32 -4.65
N LYS A 218 -4.73 -17.23 -4.15
CA LYS A 218 -5.17 -18.38 -3.34
C LYS A 218 -5.78 -17.99 -1.99
N LEU A 219 -5.23 -16.96 -1.33
CA LEU A 219 -5.80 -16.45 -0.08
C LEU A 219 -7.15 -15.75 -0.29
N LYS A 220 -7.35 -15.17 -1.47
CA LYS A 220 -8.59 -14.47 -1.83
C LYS A 220 -9.81 -15.38 -2.04
N GLU A 221 -9.66 -16.68 -2.19
CA GLU A 221 -10.73 -17.57 -2.64
C GLU A 221 -11.99 -17.53 -1.74
N ASN A 222 -11.82 -17.52 -0.41
CA ASN A 222 -12.91 -17.57 0.56
C ASN A 222 -12.84 -16.51 1.66
N VAL A 223 -12.17 -15.39 1.40
CA VAL A 223 -11.90 -14.34 2.38
C VAL A 223 -12.27 -13.00 1.79
N ASP A 224 -12.84 -12.12 2.59
CA ASP A 224 -13.08 -10.74 2.21
C ASP A 224 -11.78 -10.01 1.89
N VAL A 225 -11.79 -9.24 0.81
CA VAL A 225 -10.61 -8.54 0.32
C VAL A 225 -10.86 -7.05 0.19
N LEU A 226 -10.04 -6.26 0.87
CA LEU A 226 -10.00 -4.82 0.74
C LEU A 226 -8.66 -4.40 0.17
N THR A 227 -8.63 -3.82 -1.01
CA THR A 227 -7.39 -3.35 -1.64
C THR A 227 -7.33 -1.82 -1.61
N LEU A 228 -6.18 -1.29 -1.22
CA LEU A 228 -5.92 0.15 -1.20
C LEU A 228 -4.94 0.52 -2.31
N THR A 229 -5.17 1.63 -3.00
CA THR A 229 -4.23 2.16 -3.99
C THR A 229 -4.21 3.68 -4.00
N ALA A 230 -3.01 4.25 -4.16
CA ALA A 230 -2.83 5.68 -4.35
C ALA A 230 -2.81 6.09 -5.84
N THR A 231 -2.77 5.12 -6.77
CA THR A 231 -2.79 5.45 -8.19
C THR A 231 -4.22 5.73 -8.64
N PRO A 232 -4.53 6.96 -9.09
CA PRO A 232 -5.86 7.27 -9.60
C PRO A 232 -6.14 6.41 -10.84
N ILE A 233 -7.28 5.73 -10.84
CA ILE A 233 -7.74 4.96 -11.99
C ILE A 233 -8.45 5.93 -12.92
N PRO A 234 -8.01 6.10 -14.19
CA PRO A 234 -8.71 6.96 -15.14
C PRO A 234 -10.20 6.57 -15.25
N ARG A 235 -11.09 7.55 -15.37
CA ARG A 235 -12.56 7.34 -15.45
C ARG A 235 -12.95 6.25 -16.46
N THR A 236 -12.28 6.19 -17.59
CA THR A 236 -12.52 5.15 -18.62
C THR A 236 -12.20 3.73 -18.15
N LEU A 237 -11.14 3.58 -17.33
CA LEU A 237 -10.79 2.29 -16.74
C LEU A 237 -11.72 1.95 -15.58
N HIS A 238 -12.15 2.94 -14.81
CA HIS A 238 -13.19 2.79 -13.79
C HIS A 238 -14.48 2.22 -14.39
N MET A 239 -15.00 2.80 -15.45
CA MET A 239 -16.20 2.30 -16.14
C MET A 239 -16.03 0.89 -16.71
N SER A 240 -14.80 0.49 -17.09
CA SER A 240 -14.50 -0.86 -17.57
C SER A 240 -14.43 -1.91 -16.44
N LEU A 241 -14.19 -1.47 -15.21
CA LEU A 241 -14.14 -2.33 -14.03
C LEU A 241 -15.50 -2.44 -13.31
N ILE A 242 -16.47 -1.57 -13.64
CA ILE A 242 -17.83 -1.64 -13.11
C ILE A 242 -18.44 -3.02 -13.39
N GLY A 243 -18.80 -3.72 -12.32
CA GLY A 243 -19.37 -5.07 -12.37
C GLY A 243 -18.33 -6.21 -12.30
N ILE A 244 -17.02 -5.93 -12.38
CA ILE A 244 -15.97 -6.92 -12.13
C ILE A 244 -15.49 -6.83 -10.67
N ARG A 245 -15.38 -5.60 -10.12
CA ARG A 245 -14.91 -5.35 -8.76
C ARG A 245 -15.62 -4.12 -8.19
N ASP A 246 -16.01 -4.21 -6.92
CA ASP A 246 -16.58 -3.07 -6.20
C ASP A 246 -15.51 -2.03 -5.91
N MET A 247 -15.83 -0.73 -6.08
CA MET A 247 -14.84 0.33 -5.96
C MET A 247 -15.42 1.58 -5.32
N SER A 248 -14.67 2.13 -4.36
CA SER A 248 -14.92 3.46 -3.79
C SER A 248 -13.74 4.39 -4.12
N VAL A 249 -14.03 5.58 -4.59
CA VAL A 249 -13.03 6.58 -4.98
C VAL A 249 -13.10 7.75 -4.03
N LEU A 250 -11.96 8.12 -3.43
CA LEU A 250 -11.81 9.29 -2.58
C LEU A 250 -11.26 10.42 -3.45
N GLU A 251 -12.10 11.37 -3.83
CA GLU A 251 -11.75 12.54 -4.65
C GLU A 251 -11.57 13.79 -3.78
N GLU A 252 -12.21 13.82 -2.62
CA GLU A 252 -12.17 14.92 -1.69
C GLU A 252 -10.95 14.82 -0.76
N ALA A 253 -10.13 15.88 -0.75
CA ALA A 253 -9.00 15.97 0.16
C ALA A 253 -9.48 16.32 1.59
N PRO A 254 -8.87 15.75 2.66
CA PRO A 254 -9.14 16.19 4.02
C PRO A 254 -8.94 17.71 4.19
N ASN A 255 -9.73 18.32 5.06
CA ASN A 255 -9.78 19.79 5.23
C ASN A 255 -8.43 20.43 5.55
N ASP A 256 -7.55 19.71 6.26
CA ASP A 256 -6.22 20.21 6.66
C ASP A 256 -5.14 20.04 5.59
N ARG A 257 -5.48 19.47 4.43
CA ARG A 257 -4.51 19.22 3.36
C ARG A 257 -4.33 20.42 2.45
N LEU A 258 -3.22 21.12 2.61
CA LEU A 258 -2.84 22.21 1.69
C LEU A 258 -2.29 21.65 0.37
N PRO A 259 -2.61 22.28 -0.78
CA PRO A 259 -2.08 21.87 -2.07
C PRO A 259 -0.57 22.09 -2.15
N ILE A 260 0.14 21.10 -2.72
CA ILE A 260 1.58 21.20 -2.97
C ILE A 260 1.84 22.08 -4.18
N GLN A 261 2.62 23.14 -4.00
CA GLN A 261 3.09 23.96 -5.11
C GLN A 261 4.24 23.25 -5.82
N THR A 262 4.03 22.88 -7.07
CA THR A 262 5.02 22.17 -7.88
C THR A 262 5.68 23.09 -8.89
N PHE A 263 7.01 23.13 -8.88
CA PHE A 263 7.82 23.90 -9.82
C PHE A 263 8.68 22.95 -10.66
N VAL A 264 8.75 23.21 -11.98
CA VAL A 264 9.67 22.52 -12.90
C VAL A 264 10.60 23.59 -13.48
N CYS A 265 11.85 23.54 -13.05
CA CYS A 265 12.86 24.55 -13.41
C CYS A 265 14.23 23.89 -13.62
N GLU A 266 15.16 24.62 -14.20
CA GLU A 266 16.56 24.21 -14.21
C GLU A 266 17.12 24.23 -12.79
N TYR A 267 18.14 23.36 -12.55
CA TYR A 267 18.79 23.28 -11.26
C TYR A 267 19.49 24.62 -10.93
N ASN A 268 19.21 25.13 -9.73
CA ASN A 268 19.83 26.34 -9.20
C ASN A 268 20.05 26.18 -7.69
N ASP A 269 21.29 26.37 -7.25
CA ASP A 269 21.70 26.24 -5.84
C ASP A 269 20.94 27.23 -4.93
N GLU A 270 20.70 28.46 -5.40
CA GLU A 270 19.99 29.47 -4.62
C GLU A 270 18.53 29.05 -4.38
N LEU A 271 17.85 28.56 -5.40
CA LEU A 271 16.48 28.06 -5.29
C LEU A 271 16.37 26.85 -4.34
N VAL A 272 17.32 25.91 -4.44
CA VAL A 272 17.37 24.75 -3.53
C VAL A 272 17.59 25.19 -2.09
N ARG A 273 18.52 26.13 -1.86
CA ARG A 273 18.78 26.71 -0.55
C ARG A 273 17.56 27.40 0.03
N GLU A 274 16.91 28.24 -0.77
CA GLU A 274 15.69 28.97 -0.34
C GLU A 274 14.57 28.01 0.03
N ALA A 275 14.34 26.96 -0.78
CA ALA A 275 13.31 25.96 -0.51
C ALA A 275 13.59 25.21 0.81
N ILE A 276 14.85 24.81 1.06
CA ILE A 276 15.23 24.10 2.29
C ILE A 276 15.06 25.03 3.50
N VAL A 277 15.59 26.25 3.44
CA VAL A 277 15.51 27.21 4.55
C VAL A 277 14.06 27.55 4.89
N ARG A 278 13.22 27.72 3.88
CA ARG A 278 11.80 28.00 4.06
C ARG A 278 11.09 26.87 4.80
N GLU A 279 11.35 25.60 4.43
CA GLU A 279 10.78 24.46 5.13
C GLU A 279 11.30 24.34 6.57
N MET A 280 12.60 24.52 6.77
CA MET A 280 13.19 24.51 8.10
C MET A 280 12.63 25.59 9.01
N ALA A 281 12.39 26.80 8.47
CA ALA A 281 11.85 27.93 9.24
C ALA A 281 10.43 27.65 9.82
N ARG A 282 9.66 26.77 9.18
CA ARG A 282 8.36 26.31 9.69
C ARG A 282 8.41 25.01 10.50
N GLY A 283 9.62 24.50 10.82
CA GLY A 283 9.81 23.21 11.51
C GLY A 283 9.62 21.99 10.61
N GLY A 284 9.52 22.18 9.29
CA GLY A 284 9.35 21.10 8.32
C GLY A 284 10.63 20.36 7.99
N GLN A 285 10.50 19.25 7.25
CA GLN A 285 11.58 18.41 6.77
C GLN A 285 11.59 18.37 5.25
N VAL A 286 12.75 18.12 4.66
CA VAL A 286 12.95 18.15 3.21
C VAL A 286 13.50 16.82 2.70
N TYR A 287 12.83 16.24 1.67
CA TYR A 287 13.38 15.13 0.92
C TYR A 287 14.04 15.63 -0.36
N TYR A 288 15.36 15.42 -0.48
CA TYR A 288 16.10 15.64 -1.71
C TYR A 288 16.33 14.33 -2.44
N VAL A 289 15.59 14.10 -3.55
CA VAL A 289 15.64 12.83 -4.29
C VAL A 289 16.68 12.88 -5.37
N TYR A 290 17.58 11.88 -5.37
CA TYR A 290 18.68 11.75 -6.33
C TYR A 290 18.75 10.32 -6.91
N ASN A 291 18.92 10.18 -8.24
CA ASN A 291 18.76 8.88 -8.92
C ASN A 291 20.01 8.02 -8.95
N ARG A 292 21.18 8.47 -8.46
CA ARG A 292 22.44 7.72 -8.54
C ARG A 292 22.98 7.43 -7.16
N VAL A 293 23.22 6.14 -6.86
CA VAL A 293 23.73 5.72 -5.55
C VAL A 293 25.21 6.07 -5.37
N ASN A 294 26.03 5.95 -6.44
CA ASN A 294 27.48 6.01 -6.36
C ASN A 294 28.06 7.34 -5.83
N ASN A 295 27.35 8.44 -6.01
CA ASN A 295 27.79 9.78 -5.58
C ASN A 295 26.76 10.49 -4.69
N ILE A 296 25.87 9.75 -4.05
CA ILE A 296 24.83 10.33 -3.16
C ILE A 296 25.47 11.01 -1.94
N ALA A 297 26.58 10.46 -1.43
CA ALA A 297 27.33 11.07 -0.32
C ALA A 297 27.92 12.43 -0.69
N ASP A 298 28.43 12.59 -1.93
CA ASP A 298 28.99 13.86 -2.43
C ASP A 298 27.88 14.91 -2.55
N ILE A 299 26.72 14.52 -3.06
CA ILE A 299 25.53 15.41 -3.13
C ILE A 299 25.05 15.80 -1.73
N ALA A 300 25.01 14.87 -0.78
CA ALA A 300 24.66 15.19 0.60
C ALA A 300 25.67 16.20 1.22
N ALA A 301 26.95 16.02 0.96
CA ALA A 301 27.99 16.96 1.40
C ALA A 301 27.87 18.34 0.71
N GLN A 302 27.44 18.38 -0.56
CA GLN A 302 27.16 19.63 -1.27
C GLN A 302 25.97 20.36 -0.64
N ILE A 303 24.88 19.66 -0.37
CA ILE A 303 23.69 20.24 0.29
C ILE A 303 24.05 20.74 1.70
N ALA A 304 24.84 19.98 2.47
CA ALA A 304 25.30 20.42 3.79
C ALA A 304 26.19 21.69 3.76
N LYS A 305 26.95 21.90 2.68
CA LYS A 305 27.68 23.14 2.46
C LYS A 305 26.77 24.29 2.04
N LEU A 306 25.75 23.99 1.25
CA LEU A 306 24.79 24.98 0.76
C LEU A 306 23.89 25.52 1.89
N VAL A 307 23.52 24.67 2.84
CA VAL A 307 22.68 24.99 4.01
C VAL A 307 23.36 24.43 5.27
N PRO A 308 24.36 25.13 5.85
CA PRO A 308 25.10 24.64 7.01
C PRO A 308 24.25 24.43 8.27
N GLU A 309 23.10 25.09 8.34
CA GLU A 309 22.15 24.98 9.45
C GLU A 309 21.31 23.69 9.39
N ALA A 310 21.28 23.01 8.23
CA ALA A 310 20.50 21.81 8.02
C ALA A 310 21.24 20.55 8.51
N ASN A 311 20.52 19.67 9.20
CA ASN A 311 21.02 18.33 9.51
C ASN A 311 20.73 17.41 8.31
N VAL A 312 21.79 17.13 7.50
CA VAL A 312 21.67 16.37 6.26
C VAL A 312 22.06 14.91 6.47
N ALA A 313 21.15 14.00 6.17
CA ALA A 313 21.43 12.57 6.09
C ALA A 313 21.08 12.02 4.69
N TYR A 314 21.68 10.90 4.30
CA TYR A 314 21.32 10.25 3.05
C TYR A 314 20.95 8.77 3.27
N ALA A 315 20.09 8.25 2.40
CA ALA A 315 19.66 6.86 2.41
C ALA A 315 19.51 6.34 0.98
N HIS A 316 19.78 5.06 0.76
CA HIS A 316 19.62 4.40 -0.53
C HIS A 316 19.35 2.90 -0.40
N GLY A 317 18.81 2.26 -1.43
CA GLY A 317 18.36 0.87 -1.41
C GLY A 317 19.45 -0.20 -1.22
N GLN A 318 20.74 0.15 -1.25
CA GLN A 318 21.86 -0.77 -0.99
C GLN A 318 22.37 -0.70 0.47
N MET A 319 21.85 0.24 1.28
CA MET A 319 22.16 0.31 2.71
C MET A 319 21.54 -0.87 3.46
N LYS A 320 22.16 -1.23 4.59
CA LYS A 320 21.60 -2.23 5.49
C LYS A 320 20.26 -1.74 6.05
N GLU A 321 19.30 -2.63 6.20
CA GLU A 321 17.95 -2.28 6.66
C GLU A 321 17.94 -1.55 8.01
N HIS A 322 18.85 -1.91 8.91
CA HIS A 322 18.97 -1.22 10.22
C HIS A 322 19.41 0.24 10.07
N GLU A 323 20.39 0.53 9.23
CA GLU A 323 20.88 1.89 8.95
C GLU A 323 19.77 2.72 8.29
N LEU A 324 19.03 2.09 7.37
CA LEU A 324 17.91 2.72 6.70
C LEU A 324 16.78 3.04 7.71
N ALA A 325 16.45 2.10 8.60
CA ALA A 325 15.44 2.31 9.63
C ALA A 325 15.80 3.44 10.59
N VAL A 326 17.08 3.52 11.02
CA VAL A 326 17.57 4.60 11.88
C VAL A 326 17.44 5.95 11.18
N SER A 327 17.84 6.07 9.91
CA SER A 327 17.72 7.31 9.13
C SER A 327 16.26 7.76 9.00
N TYR A 328 15.32 6.83 8.79
CA TYR A 328 13.89 7.14 8.72
C TYR A 328 13.29 7.49 10.09
N THR A 329 13.76 6.88 11.18
CA THR A 329 13.30 7.21 12.54
C THR A 329 13.72 8.63 12.93
N HIS A 330 14.93 9.04 12.59
CA HIS A 330 15.39 10.41 12.83
C HIS A 330 14.61 11.46 12.03
N LEU A 331 14.16 11.14 10.81
CA LEU A 331 13.29 12.01 10.02
C LEU A 331 11.91 12.20 10.65
N ARG A 332 11.42 11.21 11.41
CA ARG A 332 10.08 11.23 12.04
C ARG A 332 10.07 11.66 13.52
N ALA A 333 11.22 11.73 14.17
CA ALA A 333 11.30 12.06 15.59
C ALA A 333 10.87 13.51 15.93
N HIS A 334 10.36 14.26 14.96
CA HIS A 334 9.83 15.63 15.11
C HIS A 334 8.35 15.77 14.70
N GLU A 335 7.62 14.65 14.48
CA GLU A 335 6.15 14.65 14.34
C GLU A 335 5.49 14.38 15.68
#